data_012f8c95572ea34e964d251f6dc33c34
#
_entry.id   012f8c95572ea34e964d251f6dc33c34
#
_cell.length_a   1.000
_cell.length_b   1.000
_cell.length_c   1.000
_cell.angle_alpha   90.00
_cell.angle_beta   90.00
_cell.angle_gamma   90.00
#
_symmetry.space_group_name_H-M   'P 1'
#
loop_
_entity.id
_entity.type
_entity.pdbx_description
1 polymer ?
#
loop_
_entity_poly.entity_id
_entity_poly.type
_entity_poly.pdbx_seq_one_letter_code
_entity_poly.pdbx_strand_id
1 'polypeptide(L)'
;ISQSGETADTLACLSTAKDAGYLACLGICNVPSSSLARESDLVFLTKAGPEIGVASTKAFTTQLVGLLMLTLILGRYHGLSSAAENAINNSLRALPESLDAVMELEDQIIEMAEDFDQKEHALFLGRGIHYPVAMEGALKLKEISYIHAEAYPAGELKHGPLALVDSEMPVVAVAPNDDLLEKLQSNLEEVRARGGKLYVFGHSDAHHDDESITRFIELPEVPELIAPLIYSIPLQLLAYHVAILKGTDID
;
A
#
# COMPACT_ATOMS: atom_id res chain seq x y z
N ILE A 1 -14.03 -6.62 -7.36
CA ILE A 1 -13.40 -6.75 -6.04
C ILE A 1 -14.12 -5.82 -5.08
N SER A 2 -14.46 -6.30 -3.88
CA SER A 2 -15.07 -5.48 -2.83
C SER A 2 -14.82 -6.11 -1.47
N GLN A 3 -14.60 -5.29 -0.43
CA GLN A 3 -14.49 -5.80 0.93
C GLN A 3 -15.87 -6.27 1.43
N SER A 4 -16.86 -5.37 1.43
CA SER A 4 -18.21 -5.67 1.94
C SER A 4 -19.05 -6.49 0.97
N GLY A 5 -18.78 -6.38 -0.34
CA GLY A 5 -19.60 -6.95 -1.41
C GLY A 5 -20.97 -6.27 -1.59
N GLU A 6 -21.14 -5.07 -1.01
CA GLU A 6 -22.39 -4.29 -1.09
C GLU A 6 -22.17 -2.90 -1.75
N THR A 7 -20.99 -2.65 -2.31
CA THR A 7 -20.67 -1.38 -2.98
C THR A 7 -21.55 -1.22 -4.24
N ALA A 8 -22.38 -0.19 -4.28
CA ALA A 8 -23.39 0.00 -5.33
C ALA A 8 -22.78 0.01 -6.74
N ASP A 9 -21.67 0.74 -6.95
CA ASP A 9 -21.00 0.81 -8.24
C ASP A 9 -20.41 -0.53 -8.67
N THR A 10 -19.89 -1.32 -7.72
CA THR A 10 -19.38 -2.67 -7.99
C THR A 10 -20.50 -3.61 -8.44
N LEU A 11 -21.67 -3.53 -7.79
CA LEU A 11 -22.85 -4.33 -8.17
C LEU A 11 -23.42 -3.88 -9.52
N ALA A 12 -23.44 -2.59 -9.79
CA ALA A 12 -23.84 -2.06 -11.10
C ALA A 12 -22.90 -2.54 -12.23
N CYS A 13 -21.58 -2.55 -11.97
CA CYS A 13 -20.60 -3.11 -12.92
C CYS A 13 -20.83 -4.61 -13.17
N LEU A 14 -21.15 -5.38 -12.13
CA LEU A 14 -21.48 -6.81 -12.27
C LEU A 14 -22.70 -7.02 -13.17
N SER A 15 -23.78 -6.26 -12.96
CA SER A 15 -24.98 -6.30 -13.80
C SER A 15 -24.65 -5.94 -15.26
N THR A 16 -23.93 -4.84 -15.46
CA THR A 16 -23.51 -4.40 -16.79
C THR A 16 -22.67 -5.46 -17.52
N ALA A 17 -21.76 -6.13 -16.81
CA ALA A 17 -20.95 -7.19 -17.39
C ALA A 17 -21.81 -8.38 -17.86
N LYS A 18 -22.82 -8.79 -17.08
CA LYS A 18 -23.77 -9.83 -17.47
C LYS A 18 -24.57 -9.44 -18.72
N ASP A 19 -25.10 -8.21 -18.74
CA ASP A 19 -25.86 -7.68 -19.88
C ASP A 19 -24.99 -7.55 -21.15
N ALA A 20 -23.70 -7.26 -20.99
CA ALA A 20 -22.73 -7.19 -22.08
C ALA A 20 -22.28 -8.57 -22.60
N GLY A 21 -22.76 -9.67 -21.99
CA GLY A 21 -22.50 -11.03 -22.45
C GLY A 21 -21.12 -11.58 -22.07
N TYR A 22 -20.51 -11.10 -20.99
CA TYR A 22 -19.30 -11.73 -20.45
C TYR A 22 -19.59 -13.19 -20.08
N LEU A 23 -18.62 -14.07 -20.31
CA LEU A 23 -18.77 -15.51 -20.10
C LEU A 23 -19.06 -15.85 -18.64
N ALA A 24 -18.38 -15.18 -17.70
CA ALA A 24 -18.57 -15.33 -16.27
C ALA A 24 -17.98 -14.11 -15.52
N CYS A 25 -18.48 -13.86 -14.33
CA CYS A 25 -17.98 -12.84 -13.41
C CYS A 25 -17.41 -13.50 -12.16
N LEU A 26 -16.15 -13.18 -11.84
CA LEU A 26 -15.51 -13.59 -10.59
C LEU A 26 -15.57 -12.46 -9.58
N GLY A 27 -16.26 -12.68 -8.47
CA GLY A 27 -16.26 -11.81 -7.29
C GLY A 27 -15.11 -12.16 -6.34
N ILE A 28 -14.25 -11.18 -6.00
CA ILE A 28 -13.29 -11.30 -4.89
C ILE A 28 -13.86 -10.48 -3.74
N CYS A 29 -14.24 -11.15 -2.64
CA CYS A 29 -15.01 -10.53 -1.57
C CYS A 29 -14.65 -11.10 -0.20
N ASN A 30 -14.81 -10.30 0.87
CA ASN A 30 -14.58 -10.78 2.23
C ASN A 30 -15.86 -11.33 2.88
N VAL A 31 -17.04 -10.81 2.53
CA VAL A 31 -18.30 -11.18 3.15
C VAL A 31 -19.04 -12.25 2.33
N PRO A 32 -19.15 -13.50 2.83
CA PRO A 32 -19.69 -14.61 2.05
C PRO A 32 -21.20 -14.49 1.75
N SER A 33 -21.94 -13.73 2.56
CA SER A 33 -23.39 -13.53 2.39
C SER A 33 -23.75 -12.26 1.60
N SER A 34 -22.76 -11.55 1.06
CA SER A 34 -22.97 -10.30 0.34
C SER A 34 -23.67 -10.47 -1.00
N SER A 35 -24.22 -9.37 -1.51
CA SER A 35 -24.84 -9.33 -2.84
C SER A 35 -23.85 -9.71 -3.93
N LEU A 36 -22.63 -9.19 -3.88
CA LEU A 36 -21.57 -9.56 -4.83
C LEU A 36 -21.30 -11.06 -4.83
N ALA A 37 -21.21 -11.68 -3.63
CA ALA A 37 -20.98 -13.12 -3.52
C ALA A 37 -22.15 -13.95 -4.06
N ARG A 38 -23.40 -13.50 -3.85
CA ARG A 38 -24.59 -14.21 -4.34
C ARG A 38 -24.80 -14.07 -5.86
N GLU A 39 -24.39 -12.94 -6.41
CA GLU A 39 -24.69 -12.60 -7.81
C GLU A 39 -23.54 -12.93 -8.77
N SER A 40 -22.33 -13.17 -8.27
CA SER A 40 -21.20 -13.60 -9.10
C SER A 40 -21.29 -15.08 -9.48
N ASP A 41 -20.83 -15.42 -10.68
CA ASP A 41 -20.78 -16.82 -11.15
C ASP A 41 -19.72 -17.63 -10.40
N LEU A 42 -18.63 -16.97 -10.04
CA LEU A 42 -17.52 -17.52 -9.24
C LEU A 42 -17.20 -16.57 -8.10
N VAL A 43 -16.83 -17.09 -6.95
CA VAL A 43 -16.48 -16.28 -5.77
C VAL A 43 -15.19 -16.76 -5.16
N PHE A 44 -14.28 -15.82 -4.92
CA PHE A 44 -13.11 -16.01 -4.09
C PHE A 44 -13.28 -15.22 -2.79
N LEU A 45 -13.34 -15.91 -1.66
CA LEU A 45 -13.46 -15.29 -0.34
C LEU A 45 -12.09 -15.05 0.27
N THR A 46 -11.77 -13.79 0.60
CA THR A 46 -10.48 -13.38 1.17
C THR A 46 -10.28 -13.86 2.61
N LYS A 47 -11.39 -14.10 3.33
CA LYS A 47 -11.39 -14.59 4.73
C LYS A 47 -10.57 -13.70 5.69
N ALA A 48 -10.55 -12.39 5.47
CA ALA A 48 -9.87 -11.43 6.33
C ALA A 48 -10.52 -11.28 7.73
N GLY A 49 -11.69 -11.88 7.94
CA GLY A 49 -12.48 -11.67 9.14
C GLY A 49 -13.23 -10.32 9.12
N PRO A 50 -13.92 -9.95 10.22
CA PRO A 50 -14.60 -8.66 10.31
C PRO A 50 -13.62 -7.50 10.20
N GLU A 51 -13.90 -6.53 9.35
CA GLU A 51 -13.24 -5.22 9.32
C GLU A 51 -14.10 -4.27 10.15
N ILE A 52 -13.55 -3.71 11.24
CA ILE A 52 -14.29 -2.88 12.19
C ILE A 52 -14.05 -1.41 11.89
N GLY A 53 -12.79 -1.02 11.66
CA GLY A 53 -12.43 0.36 11.34
C GLY A 53 -12.96 0.80 9.98
N VAL A 54 -13.22 2.10 9.84
CA VAL A 54 -13.65 2.71 8.55
C VAL A 54 -12.59 2.53 7.48
N ALA A 55 -11.32 2.73 7.83
CA ALA A 55 -10.20 2.53 6.92
C ALA A 55 -9.91 1.05 6.72
N SER A 56 -10.06 0.56 5.50
CA SER A 56 -9.73 -0.83 5.15
C SER A 56 -8.23 -1.08 5.27
N THR A 57 -7.82 -2.09 6.03
CA THR A 57 -6.43 -2.49 6.23
C THR A 57 -6.19 -3.95 5.84
N LYS A 58 -6.49 -4.89 6.72
CA LYS A 58 -6.34 -6.34 6.44
C LYS A 58 -7.13 -6.81 5.23
N ALA A 59 -8.30 -6.21 4.94
CA ALA A 59 -9.07 -6.56 3.76
C ALA A 59 -8.33 -6.14 2.47
N PHE A 60 -7.66 -5.00 2.45
CA PHE A 60 -6.81 -4.58 1.33
C PHE A 60 -5.67 -5.60 1.10
N THR A 61 -4.91 -5.93 2.13
CA THR A 61 -3.77 -6.86 2.01
C THR A 61 -4.21 -8.26 1.58
N THR A 62 -5.32 -8.77 2.11
CA THR A 62 -5.85 -10.08 1.68
C THR A 62 -6.40 -10.07 0.26
N GLN A 63 -6.90 -8.94 -0.25
CA GLN A 63 -7.26 -8.78 -1.67
C GLN A 63 -6.04 -8.84 -2.57
N LEU A 64 -4.92 -8.21 -2.19
CA LEU A 64 -3.65 -8.31 -2.94
C LEU A 64 -3.15 -9.76 -2.99
N VAL A 65 -3.20 -10.49 -1.87
CA VAL A 65 -2.89 -11.93 -1.84
C VAL A 65 -3.81 -12.71 -2.77
N GLY A 66 -5.12 -12.44 -2.73
CA GLY A 66 -6.10 -13.06 -3.62
C GLY A 66 -5.82 -12.83 -5.10
N LEU A 67 -5.43 -11.61 -5.47
CA LEU A 67 -5.03 -11.27 -6.84
C LEU A 67 -3.74 -11.96 -7.26
N LEU A 68 -2.76 -12.08 -6.38
CA LEU A 68 -1.53 -12.82 -6.67
C LEU A 68 -1.81 -14.31 -6.86
N MET A 69 -2.69 -14.90 -6.05
CA MET A 69 -3.15 -16.29 -6.22
C MET A 69 -3.91 -16.47 -7.55
N LEU A 70 -4.76 -15.53 -7.94
CA LEU A 70 -5.45 -15.54 -9.23
C LEU A 70 -4.44 -15.46 -10.39
N THR A 71 -3.43 -14.60 -10.26
CA THR A 71 -2.34 -14.48 -11.24
C THR A 71 -1.60 -15.80 -11.41
N LEU A 72 -1.33 -16.52 -10.32
CA LEU A 72 -0.74 -17.86 -10.37
C LEU A 72 -1.61 -18.85 -11.14
N ILE A 73 -2.90 -18.90 -10.82
CA ILE A 73 -3.84 -19.82 -11.48
C ILE A 73 -3.90 -19.54 -12.98
N LEU A 74 -4.08 -18.28 -13.37
CA LEU A 74 -4.13 -17.88 -14.77
C LEU A 74 -2.79 -18.10 -15.48
N GLY A 75 -1.68 -17.83 -14.81
CA GLY A 75 -0.33 -18.01 -15.32
C GLY A 75 -0.05 -19.45 -15.75
N ARG A 76 -0.57 -20.44 -15.02
CA ARG A 76 -0.46 -21.87 -15.40
C ARG A 76 -1.03 -22.16 -16.77
N TYR A 77 -2.14 -21.50 -17.14
CA TYR A 77 -2.76 -21.67 -18.45
C TYR A 77 -2.09 -20.84 -19.54
N HIS A 78 -1.26 -19.85 -19.17
CA HIS A 78 -0.60 -18.92 -20.08
C HIS A 78 0.93 -19.07 -20.11
N GLY A 79 1.46 -20.21 -19.72
CA GLY A 79 2.88 -20.54 -19.90
C GLY A 79 3.81 -20.08 -18.79
N LEU A 80 3.27 -19.82 -17.58
CA LEU A 80 4.12 -19.60 -16.40
C LEU A 80 5.00 -20.83 -16.17
N SER A 81 6.32 -20.63 -16.08
CA SER A 81 7.24 -21.73 -15.83
C SER A 81 7.06 -22.28 -14.40
N SER A 82 7.33 -23.58 -14.22
CA SER A 82 7.29 -24.19 -12.88
C SER A 82 8.27 -23.53 -11.91
N ALA A 83 9.37 -22.98 -12.39
CA ALA A 83 10.32 -22.24 -11.56
C ALA A 83 9.71 -20.94 -11.03
N ALA A 84 9.06 -20.15 -11.90
CA ALA A 84 8.38 -18.93 -11.52
C ALA A 84 7.18 -19.20 -10.59
N GLU A 85 6.40 -20.25 -10.88
CA GLU A 85 5.31 -20.70 -10.01
C GLU A 85 5.81 -21.06 -8.60
N ASN A 86 6.89 -21.82 -8.51
CA ASN A 86 7.49 -22.18 -7.22
C ASN A 86 8.03 -20.95 -6.47
N ALA A 87 8.64 -20.00 -7.16
CA ALA A 87 9.12 -18.76 -6.56
C ALA A 87 7.95 -17.97 -5.91
N ILE A 88 6.84 -17.77 -6.63
CA ILE A 88 5.67 -17.09 -6.12
C ILE A 88 5.05 -17.84 -4.92
N ASN A 89 4.92 -19.17 -5.02
CA ASN A 89 4.40 -19.99 -3.92
C ASN A 89 5.27 -19.90 -2.67
N ASN A 90 6.59 -19.88 -2.82
CA ASN A 90 7.52 -19.74 -1.71
C ASN A 90 7.40 -18.34 -1.07
N SER A 91 7.29 -17.28 -1.88
CA SER A 91 7.06 -15.91 -1.40
C SER A 91 5.76 -15.81 -0.59
N LEU A 92 4.66 -16.40 -1.08
CA LEU A 92 3.38 -16.42 -0.36
C LEU A 92 3.45 -17.19 0.97
N ARG A 93 4.26 -18.26 1.03
CA ARG A 93 4.44 -19.03 2.28
C ARG A 93 5.32 -18.31 3.30
N ALA A 94 6.28 -17.50 2.83
CA ALA A 94 7.14 -16.69 3.69
C ALA A 94 6.43 -15.40 4.18
N LEU A 95 5.30 -15.02 3.58
CA LEU A 95 4.60 -13.78 3.88
C LEU A 95 4.27 -13.59 5.37
N PRO A 96 3.77 -14.59 6.13
CA PRO A 96 3.50 -14.41 7.56
C PRO A 96 4.75 -13.99 8.36
N GLU A 97 5.89 -14.63 8.13
CA GLU A 97 7.16 -14.30 8.79
C GLU A 97 7.63 -12.88 8.44
N SER A 98 7.47 -12.49 7.17
CA SER A 98 7.80 -11.13 6.73
C SER A 98 6.88 -10.07 7.35
N LEU A 99 5.60 -10.41 7.55
CA LEU A 99 4.65 -9.52 8.23
C LEU A 99 4.98 -9.37 9.71
N ASP A 100 5.32 -10.46 10.40
CA ASP A 100 5.75 -10.41 11.81
C ASP A 100 6.98 -9.51 11.97
N ALA A 101 7.97 -9.62 11.07
CA ALA A 101 9.15 -8.76 11.08
C ALA A 101 8.82 -7.27 10.89
N VAL A 102 7.82 -6.93 10.08
CA VAL A 102 7.35 -5.54 9.93
C VAL A 102 6.64 -5.04 11.19
N MET A 103 5.87 -5.91 11.85
CA MET A 103 5.19 -5.55 13.11
C MET A 103 6.18 -5.24 14.24
N GLU A 104 7.37 -5.85 14.23
CA GLU A 104 8.44 -5.53 15.19
C GLU A 104 9.00 -4.09 15.05
N LEU A 105 8.70 -3.41 13.94
CA LEU A 105 9.12 -2.02 13.70
C LEU A 105 8.13 -0.99 14.28
N GLU A 106 7.06 -1.42 14.94
CA GLU A 106 5.97 -0.55 15.41
C GLU A 106 6.48 0.59 16.30
N ASP A 107 7.42 0.35 17.22
CA ASP A 107 7.97 1.40 18.08
C ASP A 107 8.65 2.52 17.27
N GLN A 108 9.37 2.19 16.21
CA GLN A 108 10.01 3.17 15.32
C GLN A 108 8.96 3.97 14.54
N ILE A 109 7.85 3.32 14.17
CA ILE A 109 6.73 3.97 13.46
C ILE A 109 5.99 4.92 14.41
N ILE A 110 5.83 4.57 15.69
CA ILE A 110 5.28 5.45 16.72
C ILE A 110 6.13 6.72 16.85
N GLU A 111 7.44 6.57 16.97
CA GLU A 111 8.35 7.72 17.02
C GLU A 111 8.26 8.60 15.76
N MET A 112 8.12 7.98 14.58
CA MET A 112 7.92 8.71 13.32
C MET A 112 6.58 9.45 13.32
N ALA A 113 5.52 8.85 13.85
CA ALA A 113 4.18 9.43 13.88
C ALA A 113 4.12 10.73 14.70
N GLU A 114 4.96 10.89 15.73
CA GLU A 114 5.04 12.12 16.54
C GLU A 114 5.33 13.37 15.69
N ASP A 115 6.11 13.21 14.62
CA ASP A 115 6.46 14.33 13.72
C ASP A 115 5.26 14.82 12.88
N PHE A 116 4.14 14.06 12.87
CA PHE A 116 2.92 14.37 12.10
C PHE A 116 1.80 15.03 12.94
N ASP A 117 1.91 15.07 14.27
CA ASP A 117 0.83 15.53 15.15
C ASP A 117 0.27 16.91 14.75
N GLN A 118 1.15 17.87 14.45
CA GLN A 118 0.75 19.25 14.08
C GLN A 118 0.72 19.48 12.56
N LYS A 119 0.78 18.42 11.74
CA LYS A 119 0.78 18.57 10.28
C LYS A 119 -0.64 18.56 9.73
N GLU A 120 -0.87 19.40 8.71
CA GLU A 120 -2.14 19.49 7.98
C GLU A 120 -2.04 18.85 6.59
N HIS A 121 -0.82 18.74 6.05
CA HIS A 121 -0.53 18.22 4.72
C HIS A 121 0.60 17.19 4.76
N ALA A 122 0.57 16.24 3.84
CA ALA A 122 1.67 15.29 3.61
C ALA A 122 1.70 14.86 2.16
N LEU A 123 2.90 14.64 1.62
CA LEU A 123 3.09 14.01 0.31
C LEU A 123 3.61 12.58 0.47
N PHE A 124 3.11 11.70 -0.39
CA PHE A 124 3.60 10.33 -0.47
C PHE A 124 4.22 10.08 -1.84
N LEU A 125 5.38 9.46 -1.85
CA LEU A 125 6.13 9.18 -3.07
C LEU A 125 6.37 7.68 -3.23
N GLY A 126 6.08 7.19 -4.40
CA GLY A 126 6.43 5.84 -4.82
C GLY A 126 6.83 5.82 -6.29
N ARG A 127 7.48 4.74 -6.72
CA ARG A 127 7.86 4.57 -8.11
C ARG A 127 7.48 3.18 -8.61
N GLY A 128 7.12 3.05 -9.91
CA GLY A 128 6.69 1.78 -10.47
C GLY A 128 5.51 1.17 -9.70
N ILE A 129 5.63 -0.09 -9.33
CA ILE A 129 4.60 -0.83 -8.56
C ILE A 129 4.41 -0.32 -7.13
N HIS A 130 5.32 0.50 -6.61
CA HIS A 130 5.24 1.10 -5.28
C HIS A 130 4.51 2.45 -5.25
N TYR A 131 4.17 3.03 -6.40
CA TYR A 131 3.30 4.20 -6.43
C TYR A 131 1.89 3.89 -5.90
N PRO A 132 1.20 2.80 -6.32
CA PRO A 132 -0.05 2.39 -5.68
C PRO A 132 0.06 2.13 -4.17
N VAL A 133 1.22 1.66 -3.67
CA VAL A 133 1.46 1.51 -2.22
C VAL A 133 1.49 2.87 -1.53
N ALA A 134 2.18 3.84 -2.12
CA ALA A 134 2.18 5.22 -1.64
C ALA A 134 0.76 5.85 -1.66
N MET A 135 -0.05 5.54 -2.68
CA MET A 135 -1.46 5.96 -2.74
C MET A 135 -2.28 5.38 -1.58
N GLU A 136 -2.09 4.09 -1.26
CA GLU A 136 -2.76 3.46 -0.13
C GLU A 136 -2.34 4.10 1.19
N GLY A 137 -1.05 4.37 1.40
CA GLY A 137 -0.56 5.07 2.59
C GLY A 137 -1.18 6.48 2.74
N ALA A 138 -1.20 7.26 1.66
CA ALA A 138 -1.82 8.58 1.65
C ALA A 138 -3.32 8.50 1.94
N LEU A 139 -4.02 7.50 1.38
CA LEU A 139 -5.43 7.26 1.64
C LEU A 139 -5.68 6.96 3.12
N LYS A 140 -4.92 6.04 3.71
CA LYS A 140 -5.07 5.68 5.13
C LYS A 140 -4.82 6.88 6.05
N LEU A 141 -3.75 7.63 5.79
CA LEU A 141 -3.46 8.84 6.59
C LEU A 141 -4.62 9.84 6.50
N LYS A 142 -5.14 10.08 5.31
CA LYS A 142 -6.26 11.00 5.07
C LYS A 142 -7.54 10.54 5.77
N GLU A 143 -7.89 9.27 5.67
CA GLU A 143 -9.16 8.72 6.16
C GLU A 143 -9.29 8.84 7.67
N ILE A 144 -8.22 8.60 8.44
CA ILE A 144 -8.31 8.47 9.89
C ILE A 144 -7.65 9.60 10.67
N SER A 145 -6.65 10.30 10.10
CA SER A 145 -5.99 11.44 10.77
C SER A 145 -6.47 12.81 10.30
N TYR A 146 -7.24 12.86 9.20
CA TYR A 146 -7.74 14.05 8.53
C TYR A 146 -6.64 14.98 7.97
N ILE A 147 -5.40 14.52 7.93
CA ILE A 147 -4.31 15.20 7.22
C ILE A 147 -4.60 15.11 5.71
N HIS A 148 -4.51 16.24 5.01
CA HIS A 148 -4.60 16.25 3.55
C HIS A 148 -3.35 15.58 2.96
N ALA A 149 -3.45 14.29 2.67
CA ALA A 149 -2.36 13.48 2.13
C ALA A 149 -2.62 13.11 0.67
N GLU A 150 -1.62 13.31 -0.17
CA GLU A 150 -1.66 12.93 -1.59
C GLU A 150 -0.43 12.15 -1.99
N ALA A 151 -0.60 11.23 -2.93
CA ALA A 151 0.51 10.45 -3.48
C ALA A 151 0.79 10.83 -4.92
N TYR A 152 2.08 10.88 -5.25
CA TYR A 152 2.54 11.14 -6.62
C TYR A 152 3.58 10.10 -7.06
N PRO A 153 3.62 9.73 -8.34
CA PRO A 153 4.78 9.04 -8.86
C PRO A 153 6.02 9.95 -8.68
N ALA A 154 7.06 9.45 -8.04
CA ALA A 154 8.22 10.27 -7.72
C ALA A 154 8.84 10.94 -8.97
N GLY A 155 8.77 10.29 -10.14
CA GLY A 155 9.22 10.86 -11.41
C GLY A 155 8.44 12.08 -11.90
N GLU A 156 7.20 12.26 -11.41
CA GLU A 156 6.31 13.38 -11.77
C GLU A 156 6.44 14.58 -10.82
N LEU A 157 7.31 14.48 -9.82
CA LEU A 157 7.47 15.51 -8.79
C LEU A 157 7.74 16.91 -9.36
N LYS A 158 8.55 16.98 -10.42
CA LYS A 158 8.90 18.25 -11.11
C LYS A 158 7.75 18.90 -11.87
N HIS A 159 6.70 18.17 -12.16
CA HIS A 159 5.57 18.63 -12.96
C HIS A 159 4.45 19.32 -12.12
N GLY A 160 4.80 19.79 -10.93
CA GLY A 160 3.91 20.56 -10.06
C GLY A 160 4.10 20.27 -8.56
N PRO A 161 4.01 19.01 -8.11
CA PRO A 161 4.02 18.69 -6.66
C PRO A 161 5.24 19.21 -5.90
N LEU A 162 6.41 19.29 -6.54
CA LEU A 162 7.62 19.83 -5.94
C LEU A 162 7.47 21.29 -5.48
N ALA A 163 6.54 22.04 -6.07
CA ALA A 163 6.28 23.42 -5.67
C ALA A 163 5.61 23.53 -4.28
N LEU A 164 4.98 22.45 -3.81
CA LEU A 164 4.32 22.36 -2.51
C LEU A 164 5.29 22.00 -1.39
N VAL A 165 6.48 21.53 -1.73
CA VAL A 165 7.48 21.08 -0.76
C VAL A 165 8.17 22.25 -0.10
N ASP A 166 8.10 22.29 1.23
CA ASP A 166 8.80 23.20 2.12
C ASP A 166 9.23 22.51 3.42
N SER A 167 9.73 23.23 4.40
CA SER A 167 10.19 22.68 5.69
C SER A 167 9.07 22.14 6.58
N GLU A 168 7.82 22.45 6.30
CA GLU A 168 6.65 22.01 7.07
C GLU A 168 5.93 20.82 6.43
N MET A 169 6.23 20.51 5.16
CA MET A 169 5.62 19.42 4.42
C MET A 169 6.37 18.09 4.67
N PRO A 170 5.78 17.13 5.40
CA PRO A 170 6.31 15.76 5.45
C PRO A 170 6.19 15.10 4.08
N VAL A 171 7.25 14.47 3.64
CA VAL A 171 7.29 13.67 2.41
C VAL A 171 7.63 12.23 2.76
N VAL A 172 6.65 11.36 2.65
CA VAL A 172 6.79 9.91 2.92
C VAL A 172 7.19 9.20 1.63
N ALA A 173 8.26 8.45 1.65
CA ALA A 173 8.75 7.72 0.48
C ALA A 173 8.78 6.21 0.70
N VAL A 174 8.33 5.47 -0.31
CA VAL A 174 8.43 4.00 -0.39
C VAL A 174 9.62 3.67 -1.28
N ALA A 175 10.70 3.15 -0.67
CA ALA A 175 12.02 3.01 -1.29
C ALA A 175 12.56 1.58 -1.22
N PRO A 176 11.96 0.62 -1.95
CA PRO A 176 12.47 -0.75 -2.03
C PRO A 176 13.79 -0.82 -2.79
N ASN A 177 14.52 -1.92 -2.62
CA ASN A 177 15.70 -2.21 -3.44
C ASN A 177 15.25 -2.85 -4.77
N ASP A 178 14.93 -1.99 -5.73
CA ASP A 178 14.55 -2.37 -7.08
C ASP A 178 15.31 -1.55 -8.14
N ASP A 179 15.11 -1.87 -9.41
CA ASP A 179 15.75 -1.19 -10.55
C ASP A 179 15.44 0.33 -10.63
N LEU A 180 14.53 0.82 -9.82
CA LEU A 180 14.10 2.22 -9.79
C LEU A 180 14.64 2.99 -8.58
N LEU A 181 15.36 2.33 -7.66
CA LEU A 181 15.84 2.93 -6.41
C LEU A 181 16.73 4.16 -6.67
N GLU A 182 17.73 4.06 -7.53
CA GLU A 182 18.62 5.21 -7.86
C GLU A 182 17.84 6.41 -8.39
N LYS A 183 16.80 6.16 -9.20
CA LYS A 183 15.93 7.21 -9.73
C LYS A 183 15.05 7.82 -8.65
N LEU A 184 14.59 7.01 -7.71
CA LEU A 184 13.84 7.50 -6.55
C LEU A 184 14.74 8.36 -5.67
N GLN A 185 15.92 7.90 -5.33
CA GLN A 185 16.91 8.66 -4.56
C GLN A 185 17.17 10.04 -5.17
N SER A 186 17.35 10.11 -6.50
CA SER A 186 17.48 11.39 -7.21
C SER A 186 16.26 12.31 -7.01
N ASN A 187 15.06 11.77 -6.92
CA ASN A 187 13.86 12.56 -6.62
C ASN A 187 13.81 13.02 -5.15
N LEU A 188 14.28 12.18 -4.21
CA LEU A 188 14.37 12.56 -2.80
C LEU A 188 15.37 13.70 -2.58
N GLU A 189 16.49 13.73 -3.33
CA GLU A 189 17.40 14.85 -3.34
C GLU A 189 16.74 16.18 -3.75
N GLU A 190 15.78 16.14 -4.67
CA GLU A 190 15.02 17.32 -5.09
C GLU A 190 14.11 17.84 -3.98
N VAL A 191 13.48 16.92 -3.23
CA VAL A 191 12.68 17.25 -2.03
C VAL A 191 13.57 17.91 -0.98
N ARG A 192 14.72 17.32 -0.71
CA ARG A 192 15.72 17.85 0.21
C ARG A 192 16.18 19.25 -0.16
N ALA A 193 16.52 19.46 -1.43
CA ALA A 193 16.98 20.76 -1.94
C ALA A 193 15.96 21.89 -1.72
N ARG A 194 14.68 21.53 -1.47
CA ARG A 194 13.61 22.45 -1.12
C ARG A 194 13.38 22.57 0.39
N GLY A 195 14.14 21.86 1.20
CA GLY A 195 13.99 21.83 2.65
C GLY A 195 12.88 20.91 3.15
N GLY A 196 12.32 20.04 2.28
CA GLY A 196 11.29 19.07 2.67
C GLY A 196 11.84 18.03 3.64
N LYS A 197 11.00 17.61 4.58
CA LYS A 197 11.32 16.57 5.57
C LYS A 197 11.00 15.19 4.99
N LEU A 198 12.03 14.34 4.92
CA LEU A 198 11.95 13.01 4.33
C LEU A 198 11.72 11.94 5.40
N TYR A 199 10.67 11.15 5.22
CA TYR A 199 10.31 9.98 6.00
C TYR A 199 10.32 8.77 5.08
N VAL A 200 11.31 7.91 5.23
CA VAL A 200 11.58 6.86 4.24
C VAL A 200 11.34 5.48 4.85
N PHE A 201 10.46 4.71 4.21
CA PHE A 201 10.32 3.28 4.42
C PHE A 201 11.05 2.57 3.28
N GLY A 202 12.15 1.92 3.58
CA GLY A 202 13.02 1.44 2.51
C GLY A 202 13.93 0.30 2.90
N HIS A 203 14.66 -0.20 1.91
CA HIS A 203 15.79 -1.10 2.10
C HIS A 203 17.02 -0.29 2.55
N SER A 204 17.97 -0.93 3.24
CA SER A 204 19.22 -0.29 3.71
C SER A 204 19.97 0.47 2.61
N ASP A 205 19.94 -0.02 1.37
CA ASP A 205 20.56 0.67 0.23
C ASP A 205 19.89 2.02 -0.12
N ALA A 206 18.67 2.25 0.37
CA ALA A 206 18.02 3.56 0.25
C ALA A 206 18.55 4.59 1.26
N HIS A 207 19.18 4.11 2.32
CA HIS A 207 19.80 4.94 3.34
C HIS A 207 21.23 5.25 2.93
N HIS A 208 21.44 6.44 2.41
CA HIS A 208 22.79 7.01 2.38
C HIS A 208 23.09 7.61 3.75
N ASP A 209 24.36 7.56 4.22
CA ASP A 209 24.86 8.18 5.47
C ASP A 209 24.67 9.71 5.47
N ASP A 210 23.53 10.17 5.06
CA ASP A 210 23.21 11.56 4.85
C ASP A 210 22.23 12.02 5.96
N GLU A 211 22.68 12.98 6.77
CA GLU A 211 21.89 13.68 7.80
C GLU A 211 20.59 14.31 7.25
N SER A 212 20.30 14.09 5.98
CA SER A 212 19.20 14.71 5.24
C SER A 212 17.88 13.97 5.27
N ILE A 213 17.88 12.69 5.66
CA ILE A 213 16.65 11.93 5.90
C ILE A 213 16.22 12.19 7.34
N THR A 214 15.01 12.70 7.51
CA THR A 214 14.47 13.05 8.84
C THR A 214 14.26 11.80 9.67
N ARG A 215 13.64 10.77 9.07
CA ARG A 215 13.43 9.45 9.67
C ARG A 215 13.57 8.37 8.60
N PHE A 216 14.28 7.31 8.91
CA PHE A 216 14.41 6.13 8.05
C PHE A 216 14.00 4.88 8.82
N ILE A 217 13.09 4.09 8.23
CA ILE A 217 12.70 2.79 8.75
C ILE A 217 13.12 1.74 7.73
N GLU A 218 14.07 0.89 8.14
CA GLU A 218 14.54 -0.21 7.32
C GLU A 218 13.52 -1.34 7.34
N LEU A 219 13.05 -1.74 6.15
CA LEU A 219 12.12 -2.85 5.98
C LEU A 219 12.88 -4.14 5.62
N PRO A 220 12.32 -5.29 6.00
CA PRO A 220 12.94 -6.58 5.68
C PRO A 220 13.07 -6.76 4.17
N GLU A 221 14.17 -7.37 3.73
CA GLU A 221 14.34 -7.78 2.34
C GLU A 221 13.33 -8.85 1.98
N VAL A 222 12.56 -8.61 0.91
CA VAL A 222 11.52 -9.52 0.45
C VAL A 222 11.52 -9.61 -1.07
N PRO A 223 11.03 -10.74 -1.64
CA PRO A 223 10.84 -10.85 -3.08
C PRO A 223 9.95 -9.73 -3.63
N GLU A 224 10.31 -9.17 -4.79
CA GLU A 224 9.61 -8.05 -5.45
C GLU A 224 8.10 -8.24 -5.54
N LEU A 225 7.63 -9.46 -5.82
CA LEU A 225 6.19 -9.76 -5.98
C LEU A 225 5.36 -9.56 -4.71
N ILE A 226 5.95 -9.70 -3.52
CA ILE A 226 5.27 -9.50 -2.24
C ILE A 226 5.64 -8.15 -1.59
N ALA A 227 6.61 -7.44 -2.14
CA ALA A 227 7.03 -6.15 -1.61
C ALA A 227 5.86 -5.15 -1.46
N PRO A 228 4.91 -5.01 -2.41
CA PRO A 228 3.74 -4.14 -2.21
C PRO A 228 2.91 -4.47 -0.98
N LEU A 229 2.79 -5.76 -0.61
CA LEU A 229 2.11 -6.20 0.61
C LEU A 229 2.87 -5.72 1.85
N ILE A 230 4.17 -5.99 1.88
CA ILE A 230 5.04 -5.68 3.02
C ILE A 230 5.16 -4.17 3.24
N TYR A 231 5.35 -3.40 2.17
CA TYR A 231 5.49 -1.95 2.25
C TYR A 231 4.17 -1.21 2.56
N SER A 232 3.00 -1.84 2.38
CA SER A 232 1.73 -1.21 2.75
C SER A 232 1.47 -1.22 4.27
N ILE A 233 1.96 -2.22 5.01
CA ILE A 233 1.69 -2.38 6.43
C ILE A 233 2.26 -1.21 7.27
N PRO A 234 3.55 -0.82 7.15
CA PRO A 234 4.08 0.27 7.95
C PRO A 234 3.43 1.61 7.65
N LEU A 235 2.90 1.82 6.42
CA LEU A 235 2.13 3.02 6.11
C LEU A 235 0.75 3.03 6.79
N GLN A 236 0.11 1.85 6.91
CA GLN A 236 -1.13 1.69 7.67
C GLN A 236 -0.89 1.93 9.16
N LEU A 237 0.20 1.40 9.73
CA LEU A 237 0.60 1.66 11.11
C LEU A 237 0.91 3.14 11.35
N LEU A 238 1.64 3.80 10.44
CA LEU A 238 1.89 5.24 10.53
C LEU A 238 0.57 6.03 10.60
N ALA A 239 -0.35 5.75 9.70
CA ALA A 239 -1.66 6.42 9.69
C ALA A 239 -2.43 6.20 11.01
N TYR A 240 -2.41 4.96 11.53
CA TYR A 240 -3.06 4.60 12.77
C TYR A 240 -2.48 5.37 13.97
N HIS A 241 -1.16 5.38 14.14
CA HIS A 241 -0.52 6.07 15.27
C HIS A 241 -0.64 7.59 15.16
N VAL A 242 -0.59 8.16 13.97
CA VAL A 242 -0.86 9.59 13.75
C VAL A 242 -2.30 9.92 14.16
N ALA A 243 -3.28 9.10 13.82
CA ALA A 243 -4.68 9.29 14.22
C ALA A 243 -4.85 9.26 15.75
N ILE A 244 -4.20 8.29 16.43
CA ILE A 244 -4.20 8.23 17.90
C ILE A 244 -3.64 9.50 18.52
N LEU A 245 -2.48 9.98 18.05
CA LEU A 245 -1.83 11.20 18.57
C LEU A 245 -2.71 12.42 18.37
N LYS A 246 -3.36 12.54 17.21
CA LYS A 246 -4.30 13.63 16.92
C LYS A 246 -5.65 13.50 17.66
N GLY A 247 -5.93 12.35 18.28
CA GLY A 247 -7.19 12.08 18.97
C GLY A 247 -8.39 12.01 18.02
N THR A 248 -8.17 11.62 16.76
CA THR A 248 -9.23 11.43 15.78
C THR A 248 -9.89 10.06 15.94
N ASP A 249 -11.11 9.92 15.43
CA ASP A 249 -11.85 8.67 15.44
C ASP A 249 -11.28 7.72 14.37
N ILE A 250 -10.86 6.54 14.80
CA ILE A 250 -10.27 5.51 13.93
C ILE A 250 -11.27 4.41 13.54
N ASP A 251 -12.49 4.39 14.15
CA ASP A 251 -13.54 3.40 13.92
C ASP A 251 -14.67 3.91 13.02
#